data_01dafcb851fac83991e55c61ee985f66
#
_entry.id   01dafcb851fac83991e55c61ee985f66
#
_cell.length_a   1.000
_cell.length_b   1.000
_cell.length_c   1.000
_cell.angle_alpha   90.00
_cell.angle_beta   90.00
_cell.angle_gamma   90.00
#
_symmetry.space_group_name_H-M   'P 1'
#
loop_
_entity.id
_entity.type
_entity.pdbx_description
1 polymer ?
#
loop_
_entity_poly.entity_id
_entity_poly.type
_entity_poly.pdbx_seq_one_letter_code
_entity_poly.pdbx_strand_id
1 'polypeptide(L)'
;MENNNGVLMEANSLVHGDRNDDYGHPLDDFTRTAKMWSAILNVDVSAQQVGLCMCALKISRECNKPKRDNLVDLAGYAETIDMCNAEAEKRKQFKPGQIIELD
;
A
#
# COMPACT_ATOMS: atom_id res chain seq x y z
N MET A 1 27.24 -12.26 -6.88
CA MET A 1 26.41 -12.54 -8.04
C MET A 1 25.33 -11.50 -8.18
N GLU A 2 25.22 -10.95 -9.35
CA GLU A 2 24.20 -9.94 -9.57
C GLU A 2 22.81 -10.53 -9.48
N ASN A 3 21.93 -9.76 -8.87
CA ASN A 3 20.53 -10.08 -8.84
C ASN A 3 19.93 -9.55 -10.14
N ASN A 4 19.55 -10.45 -11.04
CA ASN A 4 18.95 -10.10 -12.32
C ASN A 4 17.44 -9.95 -12.27
N ASN A 5 16.86 -9.89 -11.07
CA ASN A 5 15.43 -9.71 -10.92
C ASN A 5 15.02 -8.32 -11.38
N GLY A 6 13.94 -8.26 -12.11
CA GLY A 6 13.36 -6.98 -12.51
C GLY A 6 12.74 -6.23 -11.35
N VAL A 7 12.41 -4.99 -11.61
CA VAL A 7 11.79 -4.10 -10.61
C VAL A 7 10.52 -4.73 -10.02
N LEU A 8 9.71 -5.36 -10.87
CA LEU A 8 8.45 -5.97 -10.40
C LEU A 8 8.69 -7.14 -9.45
N MET A 9 9.69 -7.97 -9.72
CA MET A 9 10.01 -9.10 -8.84
C MET A 9 10.52 -8.61 -7.49
N GLU A 10 11.38 -7.60 -7.50
CA GLU A 10 11.90 -7.05 -6.27
C GLU A 10 10.79 -6.38 -5.46
N ALA A 11 9.94 -5.59 -6.12
CA ALA A 11 8.81 -4.95 -5.47
C ALA A 11 7.86 -5.98 -4.85
N ASN A 12 7.54 -7.04 -5.58
CA ASN A 12 6.68 -8.11 -5.09
C ASN A 12 7.27 -8.77 -3.85
N SER A 13 8.57 -9.03 -3.87
CA SER A 13 9.27 -9.64 -2.74
C SER A 13 9.22 -8.77 -1.49
N LEU A 14 9.42 -7.46 -1.65
CA LEU A 14 9.39 -6.51 -0.54
C LEU A 14 7.98 -6.37 0.05
N VAL A 15 6.98 -6.25 -0.81
CA VAL A 15 5.60 -6.01 -0.38
C VAL A 15 5.03 -7.23 0.34
N HIS A 16 5.34 -8.44 -0.14
CA HIS A 16 4.79 -9.68 0.40
C HIS A 16 5.73 -10.40 1.38
N GLY A 17 6.88 -9.79 1.69
CA GLY A 17 7.83 -10.33 2.62
C GLY A 17 7.63 -9.84 4.05
N ASP A 18 8.73 -9.53 4.73
CA ASP A 18 8.75 -9.18 6.15
C ASP A 18 7.92 -7.93 6.49
N ARG A 19 7.61 -7.10 5.51
CA ARG A 19 6.87 -5.86 5.74
C ARG A 19 5.51 -6.11 6.40
N ASN A 20 4.81 -7.18 6.01
CA ASN A 20 3.54 -7.53 6.61
C ASN A 20 3.68 -7.91 8.09
N ASP A 21 4.79 -8.55 8.45
CA ASP A 21 5.04 -8.93 9.83
C ASP A 21 5.32 -7.70 10.70
N ASP A 22 6.02 -6.70 10.13
CA ASP A 22 6.40 -5.50 10.89
C ASP A 22 5.25 -4.50 11.02
N TYR A 23 4.45 -4.34 9.99
CA TYR A 23 3.45 -3.25 9.92
C TYR A 23 2.02 -3.72 9.88
N GLY A 24 1.79 -5.04 9.81
CA GLY A 24 0.47 -5.60 9.62
C GLY A 24 0.01 -5.47 8.17
N HIS A 25 -1.27 -5.70 7.93
CA HIS A 25 -1.81 -5.59 6.58
C HIS A 25 -1.76 -4.15 6.10
N PRO A 26 -1.35 -3.90 4.84
CA PRO A 26 -1.27 -2.54 4.31
C PRO A 26 -2.55 -1.73 4.45
N LEU A 27 -3.72 -2.36 4.37
CA LEU A 27 -4.98 -1.64 4.53
C LEU A 27 -5.08 -0.99 5.91
N ASP A 28 -4.65 -1.69 6.96
CA ASP A 28 -4.71 -1.13 8.32
C ASP A 28 -3.72 0.03 8.49
N ASP A 29 -2.50 -0.14 7.95
CA ASP A 29 -1.47 0.90 7.99
C ASP A 29 -1.92 2.14 7.21
N PHE A 30 -2.39 1.95 5.99
CA PHE A 30 -2.80 3.06 5.14
C PHE A 30 -4.09 3.72 5.63
N THR A 31 -4.99 2.96 6.24
CA THR A 31 -6.20 3.52 6.85
C THR A 31 -5.83 4.43 8.04
N ARG A 32 -4.91 3.98 8.86
CA ARG A 32 -4.43 4.79 9.99
C ARG A 32 -3.76 6.06 9.48
N THR A 33 -2.91 5.93 8.47
CA THR A 33 -2.23 7.08 7.85
C THR A 33 -3.26 8.04 7.22
N ALA A 34 -4.27 7.50 6.54
CA ALA A 34 -5.32 8.30 5.92
C ALA A 34 -6.07 9.13 6.96
N LYS A 35 -6.34 8.56 8.14
CA LYS A 35 -7.00 9.30 9.21
C LYS A 35 -6.15 10.45 9.71
N MET A 36 -4.85 10.23 9.84
CA MET A 36 -3.93 11.30 10.26
C MET A 36 -3.83 12.40 9.21
N TRP A 37 -3.71 12.02 7.94
CA TRP A 37 -3.65 13.00 6.85
C TRP A 37 -4.96 13.78 6.74
N SER A 38 -6.10 13.11 6.94
CA SER A 38 -7.41 13.77 6.93
C SER A 38 -7.50 14.84 8.00
N ALA A 39 -6.97 14.57 9.19
CA ALA A 39 -6.95 15.53 10.28
C ALA A 39 -6.04 16.72 9.96
N ILE A 40 -4.85 16.45 9.41
CA ILE A 40 -3.87 17.49 9.10
C ILE A 40 -4.37 18.41 7.98
N LEU A 41 -4.93 17.80 6.92
CA LEU A 41 -5.35 18.52 5.72
C LEU A 41 -6.79 19.04 5.81
N ASN A 42 -7.53 18.60 6.80
CA ASN A 42 -8.94 18.94 6.99
C ASN A 42 -9.81 18.59 5.77
N VAL A 43 -9.52 17.44 5.16
CA VAL A 43 -10.31 16.86 4.08
C VAL A 43 -10.30 15.36 4.25
N ASP A 44 -11.29 14.66 3.70
CA ASP A 44 -11.31 13.21 3.77
C ASP A 44 -10.27 12.61 2.83
N VAL A 45 -9.40 11.76 3.39
CA VAL A 45 -8.38 11.03 2.64
C VAL A 45 -8.63 9.55 2.84
N SER A 46 -8.59 8.78 1.78
CA SER A 46 -8.77 7.33 1.82
C SER A 46 -7.42 6.60 1.84
N ALA A 47 -7.44 5.33 2.24
CA ALA A 47 -6.25 4.47 2.18
C ALA A 47 -5.69 4.40 0.75
N GLN A 48 -6.58 4.29 -0.25
CA GLN A 48 -6.15 4.29 -1.65
C GLN A 48 -5.41 5.57 -2.01
N GLN A 49 -5.92 6.72 -1.56
CA GLN A 49 -5.30 8.01 -1.83
C GLN A 49 -3.92 8.12 -1.17
N VAL A 50 -3.75 7.54 0.01
CA VAL A 50 -2.42 7.48 0.64
C VAL A 50 -1.44 6.77 -0.30
N GLY A 51 -1.84 5.61 -0.82
CA GLY A 51 -1.00 4.86 -1.75
C GLY A 51 -0.67 5.65 -3.00
N LEU A 52 -1.67 6.32 -3.59
CA LEU A 52 -1.47 7.14 -4.78
C LEU A 52 -0.52 8.31 -4.51
N CYS A 53 -0.62 8.93 -3.36
CA CYS A 53 0.30 10.01 -2.96
C CYS A 53 1.72 9.49 -2.81
N MET A 54 1.89 8.30 -2.27
CA MET A 54 3.23 7.70 -2.16
C MET A 54 3.82 7.40 -3.54
N CYS A 55 2.99 6.95 -4.47
CA CYS A 55 3.42 6.80 -5.87
C CYS A 55 3.89 8.12 -6.45
N ALA A 56 3.12 9.18 -6.24
CA ALA A 56 3.47 10.52 -6.73
C ALA A 56 4.80 11.00 -6.13
N LEU A 57 5.04 10.71 -4.84
CA LEU A 57 6.28 11.05 -4.18
C LEU A 57 7.48 10.37 -4.86
N LYS A 58 7.33 9.10 -5.21
CA LYS A 58 8.41 8.36 -5.87
C LYS A 58 8.65 8.86 -7.29
N ILE A 59 7.60 9.26 -7.98
CA ILE A 59 7.72 9.87 -9.32
C ILE A 59 8.48 11.19 -9.21
N SER A 60 8.14 12.04 -8.24
CA SER A 60 8.82 13.30 -8.02
C SER A 60 10.32 13.10 -7.75
N ARG A 61 10.65 12.14 -6.90
CA ARG A 61 12.05 11.83 -6.57
C ARG A 61 12.80 11.30 -7.77
N GLU A 62 12.15 10.49 -8.59
CA GLU A 62 12.75 9.96 -9.81
C GLU A 62 13.05 11.09 -10.80
N CYS A 63 12.19 12.10 -10.89
CA CYS A 63 12.43 13.25 -11.76
C CYS A 63 13.66 14.07 -11.34
N ASN A 64 13.92 14.16 -10.03
CA ASN A 64 15.06 14.91 -9.53
C ASN A 64 16.36 14.15 -9.67
N LYS A 65 16.37 12.89 -9.23
CA LYS A 65 17.57 12.05 -9.32
C LYS A 65 17.13 10.60 -9.57
N PRO A 66 17.28 10.13 -10.80
CA PRO A 66 16.88 8.76 -11.13
C PRO A 66 17.61 7.73 -10.27
N LYS A 67 16.86 6.86 -9.64
CA LYS A 67 17.36 5.73 -8.86
C LYS A 67 16.43 4.55 -9.06
N ARG A 68 17.02 3.37 -9.25
CA ARG A 68 16.24 2.14 -9.38
C ARG A 68 15.27 1.95 -8.22
N ASP A 69 15.68 2.35 -7.02
CA ASP A 69 14.88 2.22 -5.80
C ASP A 69 13.55 2.96 -5.90
N ASN A 70 13.52 4.12 -6.57
CA ASN A 70 12.28 4.85 -6.78
C ASN A 70 11.29 4.02 -7.63
N LEU A 71 11.80 3.33 -8.63
CA LEU A 71 10.97 2.51 -9.51
C LEU A 71 10.46 1.27 -8.78
N VAL A 72 11.31 0.64 -7.97
CA VAL A 72 10.91 -0.49 -7.13
C VAL A 72 9.81 -0.06 -6.16
N ASP A 73 10.00 1.07 -5.50
CA ASP A 73 9.02 1.58 -4.53
C ASP A 73 7.72 1.97 -5.21
N LEU A 74 7.79 2.58 -6.40
CA LEU A 74 6.60 2.93 -7.17
C LEU A 74 5.78 1.67 -7.49
N ALA A 75 6.45 0.63 -7.98
CA ALA A 75 5.81 -0.64 -8.28
C ALA A 75 5.24 -1.28 -7.00
N GLY A 76 5.98 -1.18 -5.89
CA GLY A 76 5.55 -1.71 -4.60
C GLY A 76 4.31 -1.01 -4.08
N TYR A 77 4.22 0.31 -4.20
CA TYR A 77 3.01 1.03 -3.80
C TYR A 77 1.83 0.70 -4.69
N ALA A 78 2.05 0.48 -5.99
CA ALA A 78 0.97 0.05 -6.88
C ALA A 78 0.40 -1.30 -6.43
N GLU A 79 1.25 -2.25 -6.10
CA GLU A 79 0.82 -3.55 -5.58
C GLU A 79 0.12 -3.39 -4.24
N THR A 80 0.64 -2.54 -3.38
CA THR A 80 0.06 -2.28 -2.05
C THR A 80 -1.36 -1.72 -2.18
N ILE A 81 -1.58 -0.81 -3.13
CA ILE A 81 -2.93 -0.27 -3.38
C ILE A 81 -3.88 -1.39 -3.77
N ASP A 82 -3.45 -2.29 -4.65
CA ASP A 82 -4.26 -3.43 -5.07
C ASP A 82 -4.60 -4.33 -3.88
N MET A 83 -3.64 -4.59 -3.00
CA MET A 83 -3.85 -5.35 -1.78
C MET A 83 -4.87 -4.68 -0.86
N CYS A 84 -4.77 -3.37 -0.71
CA CYS A 84 -5.72 -2.60 0.10
C CYS A 84 -7.14 -2.70 -0.45
N ASN A 85 -7.28 -2.57 -1.77
CA ASN A 85 -8.58 -2.65 -2.42
C ASN A 85 -9.20 -4.04 -2.27
N ALA A 86 -8.40 -5.08 -2.45
CA ALA A 86 -8.86 -6.46 -2.33
C ALA A 86 -9.30 -6.77 -0.89
N GLU A 87 -8.51 -6.33 0.09
CA GLU A 87 -8.82 -6.56 1.50
C GLU A 87 -10.05 -5.76 1.94
N ALA A 88 -10.21 -4.55 1.44
CA ALA A 88 -11.39 -3.73 1.74
C ALA A 88 -12.66 -4.42 1.26
N GLU A 89 -12.63 -5.03 0.06
CA GLU A 89 -13.77 -5.78 -0.45
C GLU A 89 -14.06 -7.01 0.41
N LYS A 90 -13.03 -7.72 0.84
CA LYS A 90 -13.17 -8.85 1.74
C LYS A 90 -13.85 -8.45 3.04
N ARG A 91 -13.41 -7.35 3.65
CA ARG A 91 -13.93 -6.90 4.95
C ARG A 91 -15.36 -6.38 4.86
N LYS A 92 -15.80 -5.92 3.69
CA LYS A 92 -17.19 -5.54 3.49
C LYS A 92 -18.15 -6.71 3.66
N GLN A 93 -17.71 -7.93 3.42
CA GLN A 93 -18.50 -9.12 3.58
C GLN A 93 -18.67 -9.52 5.04
N PHE A 94 -17.83 -8.97 5.92
CA PHE A 94 -17.83 -9.25 7.35
C PHE A 94 -18.01 -7.95 8.12
N LYS A 95 -19.25 -7.60 8.44
CA LYS A 95 -19.51 -6.39 9.22
C LYS A 95 -19.23 -6.67 10.69
N PRO A 96 -18.57 -5.75 11.40
CA PRO A 96 -18.36 -5.90 12.83
C PRO A 96 -19.69 -6.13 13.56
N GLY A 97 -19.72 -7.12 14.42
CA GLY A 97 -20.92 -7.46 15.18
C GLY A 97 -21.93 -8.31 14.43
N GLN A 98 -21.67 -8.59 13.15
CA GLN A 98 -22.57 -9.44 12.38
C GLN A 98 -22.28 -10.91 12.66
N ILE A 99 -23.32 -11.68 12.97
CA ILE A 99 -23.17 -13.11 13.12
C ILE A 99 -23.08 -13.72 11.74
N ILE A 100 -22.00 -14.45 11.51
CA ILE A 100 -21.85 -15.16 10.25
C ILE A 100 -22.62 -16.46 10.37
N GLU A 101 -23.65 -16.58 9.55
CA GLU A 101 -24.38 -17.82 9.49
C GLU A 101 -23.61 -18.77 8.58
N LEU A 102 -23.13 -19.84 9.19
CA LEU A 102 -22.49 -20.91 8.46
C LEU A 102 -23.55 -21.92 8.09
N ASP A 103 -24.09 -21.74 6.94
CA ASP A 103 -25.07 -22.67 6.41
C ASP A 103 -24.40 -23.85 5.73
#